data_74a9dd96972010d407193fe36db37482
#
_entry.id   74a9dd96972010d407193fe36db37482
#
_cell.length_a   1.000
_cell.length_b   1.000
_cell.length_c   1.000
_cell.angle_alpha   90.00
_cell.angle_beta   90.00
_cell.angle_gamma   90.00
#
_symmetry.space_group_name_H-M   'P 1'
#
loop_
_entity.id
_entity.type
_entity.pdbx_description
1 polymer ?
#
loop_
_entity_poly.entity_id
_entity_poly.type
_entity_poly.pdbx_seq_one_letter_code
_entity_poly.pdbx_strand_id
1 'polypeptide(L)'
;MSAPDITRWMGIGLLGLPLYGVLSFFSSLDPQPDPNTHYGAWARFVTTDFYVLKHLFLSDLGLVLAIFGTFALGAYLATSRAGRMGLVAMAIAVFGSLLFLLVGGVATFSQPEQGQMHLQGIDGYREMPTILAQSAQMATMGVGMLLMLVGNVLLGVAVWRSGTLPRWSGALWVAGSALPVLGMLYALLPIDADATPATVPAGMVLLVVGGAWMAYSVLRRPSAQAAGVGAQPRVQ
;
A
#
# COMPACT_ATOMS: atom_id res chain seq x y z
N MET A 1 0.07 -29.33 6.80
CA MET A 1 -0.20 -28.22 7.74
C MET A 1 -1.61 -28.36 8.24
N SER A 2 -1.83 -28.26 9.55
CA SER A 2 -3.18 -28.28 10.14
C SER A 2 -3.90 -26.95 9.91
N ALA A 3 -5.24 -26.94 9.96
CA ALA A 3 -6.02 -25.71 9.80
C ALA A 3 -5.64 -24.58 10.79
N PRO A 4 -5.28 -24.84 12.05
CA PRO A 4 -4.78 -23.83 12.98
C PRO A 4 -3.49 -23.17 12.53
N ASP A 5 -2.59 -23.92 11.88
CA ASP A 5 -1.32 -23.39 11.38
C ASP A 5 -1.53 -22.39 10.25
N ILE A 6 -2.46 -22.69 9.33
CA ILE A 6 -2.77 -21.79 8.21
C ILE A 6 -3.32 -20.45 8.71
N THR A 7 -4.24 -20.44 9.68
CA THR A 7 -4.80 -19.20 10.25
C THR A 7 -3.72 -18.34 10.92
N ARG A 8 -2.78 -18.97 11.62
CA ARG A 8 -1.66 -18.27 12.24
C ARG A 8 -0.75 -17.64 11.19
N TRP A 9 -0.44 -18.35 10.11
CA TRP A 9 0.36 -17.82 9.00
C TRP A 9 -0.35 -16.66 8.29
N MET A 10 -1.68 -16.74 8.09
CA MET A 10 -2.45 -15.60 7.60
C MET A 10 -2.34 -14.40 8.55
N GLY A 11 -2.43 -14.62 9.87
CA GLY A 11 -2.26 -13.57 10.88
C GLY A 11 -0.88 -12.91 10.81
N ILE A 12 0.19 -13.70 10.62
CA ILE A 12 1.55 -13.17 10.43
C ILE A 12 1.63 -12.38 9.11
N GLY A 13 1.07 -12.89 8.03
CA GLY A 13 1.03 -12.18 6.75
C GLY A 13 0.30 -10.84 6.83
N LEU A 14 -0.76 -10.75 7.65
CA LEU A 14 -1.48 -9.50 7.89
C LEU A 14 -0.62 -8.40 8.52
N LEU A 15 0.50 -8.71 9.19
CA LEU A 15 1.41 -7.71 9.72
C LEU A 15 2.06 -6.86 8.60
N GLY A 16 2.09 -7.35 7.37
CA GLY A 16 2.52 -6.56 6.22
C GLY A 16 1.69 -5.29 6.02
N LEU A 17 0.40 -5.28 6.41
CA LEU A 17 -0.48 -4.12 6.27
C LEU A 17 -0.08 -2.94 7.17
N PRO A 18 0.05 -3.09 8.50
CA PRO A 18 0.50 -1.99 9.35
C PRO A 18 1.95 -1.61 9.08
N LEU A 19 2.84 -2.55 8.72
CA LEU A 19 4.21 -2.24 8.36
C LEU A 19 4.27 -1.33 7.12
N TYR A 20 3.48 -1.62 6.09
CA TYR A 20 3.31 -0.72 4.95
C TYR A 20 2.89 0.68 5.39
N GLY A 21 1.87 0.79 6.23
CA GLY A 21 1.40 2.08 6.72
C GLY A 21 2.49 2.88 7.45
N VAL A 22 3.29 2.20 8.30
CA VAL A 22 4.42 2.82 9.02
C VAL A 22 5.49 3.31 8.04
N LEU A 23 5.94 2.45 7.11
CA LEU A 23 6.99 2.80 6.15
C LEU A 23 6.54 3.94 5.23
N SER A 24 5.32 3.87 4.71
CA SER A 24 4.75 4.92 3.85
C SER A 24 4.50 6.23 4.59
N PHE A 25 4.16 6.18 5.89
CA PHE A 25 4.08 7.38 6.73
C PHE A 25 5.42 8.12 6.73
N PHE A 26 6.51 7.43 7.08
CA PHE A 26 7.84 8.06 7.08
C PHE A 26 8.28 8.51 5.69
N SER A 27 7.92 7.76 4.63
CA SER A 27 8.18 8.18 3.25
C SER A 27 7.48 9.48 2.89
N SER A 28 6.32 9.79 3.48
CA SER A 28 5.52 10.97 3.17
C SER A 28 5.95 12.24 3.90
N LEU A 29 6.84 12.15 4.89
CA LEU A 29 7.22 13.30 5.72
C LEU A 29 8.19 14.27 5.04
N ASP A 30 8.87 13.84 3.97
CA ASP A 30 9.86 14.64 3.26
C ASP A 30 9.41 14.82 1.80
N PRO A 31 8.76 15.95 1.47
CA PRO A 31 8.21 16.20 0.16
C PRO A 31 9.32 16.37 -0.89
N GLN A 32 9.06 15.82 -2.06
CA GLN A 32 9.94 15.96 -3.21
C GLN A 32 9.65 17.31 -3.91
N PRO A 33 10.69 18.11 -4.26
CA PRO A 33 10.47 19.31 -5.07
C PRO A 33 9.76 18.99 -6.39
N ASP A 34 8.84 19.86 -6.82
CA ASP A 34 8.14 19.67 -8.09
C ASP A 34 9.10 19.86 -9.28
N PRO A 35 9.27 18.83 -10.13
CA PRO A 35 10.15 18.94 -11.30
C PRO A 35 9.64 19.94 -12.36
N ASN A 36 8.37 20.33 -12.34
CA ASN A 36 7.85 21.28 -13.31
C ASN A 36 8.19 22.72 -12.97
N THR A 37 8.24 23.05 -11.67
CA THR A 37 8.48 24.42 -11.18
C THR A 37 9.89 24.61 -10.68
N HIS A 38 10.53 23.58 -10.10
CA HIS A 38 11.83 23.65 -9.43
C HIS A 38 12.78 22.53 -9.86
N TYR A 39 12.98 22.35 -11.18
CA TYR A 39 13.73 21.22 -11.73
C TYR A 39 15.14 21.05 -11.16
N GLY A 40 15.89 22.14 -10.99
CA GLY A 40 17.25 22.08 -10.42
C GLY A 40 17.28 21.68 -8.93
N ALA A 41 16.25 22.02 -8.15
CA ALA A 41 16.09 21.56 -6.77
C ALA A 41 15.69 20.07 -6.75
N TRP A 42 14.78 19.68 -7.63
CA TRP A 42 14.40 18.29 -7.82
C TRP A 42 15.60 17.41 -8.22
N ALA A 43 16.41 17.85 -9.20
CA ALA A 43 17.58 17.12 -9.65
C ALA A 43 18.59 16.88 -8.51
N ARG A 44 18.86 17.91 -7.71
CA ARG A 44 19.72 17.74 -6.51
C ARG A 44 19.12 16.81 -5.47
N PHE A 45 17.80 16.82 -5.28
CA PHE A 45 17.12 15.97 -4.32
C PHE A 45 17.16 14.49 -4.73
N VAL A 46 16.81 14.19 -5.99
CA VAL A 46 16.71 12.80 -6.47
C VAL A 46 18.09 12.13 -6.63
N THR A 47 19.17 12.89 -6.72
CA THR A 47 20.54 12.36 -6.83
C THR A 47 21.18 12.06 -5.47
N THR A 48 20.46 12.26 -4.37
CA THR A 48 20.97 11.90 -3.04
C THR A 48 20.79 10.40 -2.76
N ASP A 49 21.75 9.79 -2.05
CA ASP A 49 21.63 8.41 -1.57
C ASP A 49 20.37 8.25 -0.70
N PHE A 50 20.02 9.28 0.07
CA PHE A 50 18.82 9.30 0.90
C PHE A 50 17.55 9.11 0.06
N TYR A 51 17.46 9.73 -1.12
CA TYR A 51 16.32 9.58 -2.02
C TYR A 51 16.13 8.11 -2.43
N VAL A 52 17.19 7.45 -2.90
CA VAL A 52 17.15 6.05 -3.35
C VAL A 52 16.78 5.13 -2.19
N LEU A 53 17.44 5.28 -1.03
CA LEU A 53 17.15 4.46 0.16
C LEU A 53 15.71 4.66 0.64
N LYS A 54 15.22 5.90 0.67
CA LYS A 54 13.86 6.23 1.05
C LYS A 54 12.84 5.56 0.13
N HIS A 55 13.00 5.66 -1.18
CA HIS A 55 12.09 5.04 -2.14
C HIS A 55 12.13 3.52 -2.05
N LEU A 56 13.34 2.93 -2.05
CA LEU A 56 13.50 1.47 -2.03
C LEU A 56 12.94 0.85 -0.74
N PHE A 57 13.30 1.39 0.44
CA PHE A 57 12.95 0.76 1.72
C PHE A 57 11.62 1.25 2.30
N LEU A 58 11.25 2.51 2.13
CA LEU A 58 10.02 3.02 2.73
C LEU A 58 8.83 2.91 1.78
N SER A 59 9.02 3.14 0.47
CA SER A 59 7.93 3.10 -0.50
C SER A 59 7.79 1.72 -1.14
N ASP A 60 8.80 1.23 -1.86
CA ASP A 60 8.70 0.02 -2.67
C ASP A 60 8.60 -1.24 -1.80
N LEU A 61 9.51 -1.40 -0.82
CA LEU A 61 9.44 -2.51 0.13
C LEU A 61 8.16 -2.45 0.97
N GLY A 62 7.74 -1.25 1.38
CA GLY A 62 6.44 -1.05 2.05
C GLY A 62 5.29 -1.59 1.22
N LEU A 63 5.26 -1.26 -0.08
CA LEU A 63 4.22 -1.72 -0.99
C LEU A 63 4.27 -3.24 -1.23
N VAL A 64 5.47 -3.83 -1.31
CA VAL A 64 5.63 -5.30 -1.36
C VAL A 64 5.02 -5.95 -0.11
N LEU A 65 5.28 -5.41 1.08
CA LEU A 65 4.66 -5.89 2.33
C LEU A 65 3.14 -5.75 2.31
N ALA A 66 2.61 -4.64 1.75
CA ALA A 66 1.17 -4.45 1.56
C ALA A 66 0.57 -5.52 0.65
N ILE A 67 1.25 -5.88 -0.45
CA ILE A 67 0.81 -6.94 -1.37
C ILE A 67 0.69 -8.27 -0.62
N PHE A 68 1.71 -8.68 0.13
CA PHE A 68 1.66 -9.91 0.94
C PHE A 68 0.57 -9.86 2.01
N GLY A 69 0.42 -8.72 2.69
CA GLY A 69 -0.64 -8.50 3.66
C GLY A 69 -2.03 -8.58 3.04
N THR A 70 -2.18 -8.05 1.82
CA THR A 70 -3.44 -8.11 1.05
C THR A 70 -3.78 -9.54 0.63
N PHE A 71 -2.80 -10.35 0.20
CA PHE A 71 -2.98 -11.77 -0.05
C PHE A 71 -3.45 -12.50 1.21
N ALA A 72 -2.80 -12.25 2.35
CA ALA A 72 -3.18 -12.86 3.62
C ALA A 72 -4.61 -12.46 4.05
N LEU A 73 -4.99 -11.17 3.87
CA LEU A 73 -6.33 -10.69 4.16
C LEU A 73 -7.37 -11.34 3.25
N GLY A 74 -7.14 -11.38 1.94
CA GLY A 74 -8.06 -11.99 0.98
C GLY A 74 -8.25 -13.47 1.22
N ALA A 75 -7.16 -14.21 1.48
CA ALA A 75 -7.23 -15.63 1.84
C ALA A 75 -8.01 -15.86 3.13
N TYR A 76 -7.80 -15.02 4.16
CA TYR A 76 -8.56 -15.07 5.39
C TYR A 76 -10.06 -14.78 5.17
N LEU A 77 -10.38 -13.73 4.40
CA LEU A 77 -11.76 -13.34 4.10
C LEU A 77 -12.48 -14.39 3.25
N ALA A 78 -11.77 -15.14 2.41
CA ALA A 78 -12.33 -16.24 1.62
C ALA A 78 -12.97 -17.33 2.49
N THR A 79 -12.48 -17.54 3.71
CA THR A 79 -13.03 -18.49 4.69
C THR A 79 -14.14 -17.90 5.56
N SER A 80 -14.51 -16.65 5.35
CA SER A 80 -15.53 -15.91 6.11
C SER A 80 -16.85 -15.76 5.32
N ARG A 81 -17.83 -15.06 5.89
CA ARG A 81 -19.06 -14.68 5.20
C ARG A 81 -18.84 -13.78 3.97
N ALA A 82 -17.68 -13.11 3.88
CA ALA A 82 -17.31 -12.29 2.73
C ALA A 82 -16.97 -13.14 1.50
N GLY A 83 -16.46 -14.37 1.69
CA GLY A 83 -16.26 -15.37 0.65
C GLY A 83 -15.60 -14.84 -0.63
N ARG A 84 -16.29 -15.02 -1.76
CA ARG A 84 -15.81 -14.58 -3.09
C ARG A 84 -15.50 -13.08 -3.17
N MET A 85 -16.22 -12.23 -2.43
CA MET A 85 -15.96 -10.81 -2.41
C MET A 85 -14.55 -10.50 -1.91
N GLY A 86 -14.08 -11.20 -0.86
CA GLY A 86 -12.71 -11.05 -0.35
C GLY A 86 -11.64 -11.41 -1.40
N LEU A 87 -11.87 -12.48 -2.19
CA LEU A 87 -10.94 -12.90 -3.25
C LEU A 87 -10.91 -11.91 -4.41
N VAL A 88 -12.06 -11.44 -4.88
CA VAL A 88 -12.15 -10.46 -5.98
C VAL A 88 -11.51 -9.15 -5.56
N ALA A 89 -11.82 -8.66 -4.35
CA ALA A 89 -11.23 -7.44 -3.81
C ALA A 89 -9.70 -7.55 -3.69
N MET A 90 -9.21 -8.68 -3.19
CA MET A 90 -7.77 -8.99 -3.13
C MET A 90 -7.12 -8.92 -4.53
N ALA A 91 -7.71 -9.61 -5.51
CA ALA A 91 -7.14 -9.65 -6.86
C ALA A 91 -7.04 -8.24 -7.48
N ILE A 92 -8.08 -7.42 -7.32
CA ILE A 92 -8.10 -6.04 -7.82
C ILE A 92 -7.05 -5.19 -7.09
N ALA A 93 -6.99 -5.26 -5.74
CA ALA A 93 -6.04 -4.49 -4.94
C ALA A 93 -4.59 -4.88 -5.26
N VAL A 94 -4.30 -6.17 -5.34
CA VAL A 94 -2.95 -6.68 -5.67
C VAL A 94 -2.54 -6.25 -7.07
N PHE A 95 -3.41 -6.41 -8.06
CA PHE A 95 -3.10 -6.01 -9.44
C PHE A 95 -2.83 -4.50 -9.53
N GLY A 96 -3.67 -3.67 -8.89
CA GLY A 96 -3.44 -2.24 -8.79
C GLY A 96 -2.10 -1.89 -8.12
N SER A 97 -1.79 -2.57 -7.01
CA SER A 97 -0.52 -2.37 -6.30
C SER A 97 0.71 -2.77 -7.13
N LEU A 98 0.62 -3.84 -7.92
CA LEU A 98 1.69 -4.25 -8.83
C LEU A 98 1.93 -3.22 -9.94
N LEU A 99 0.87 -2.67 -10.54
CA LEU A 99 0.99 -1.59 -11.53
C LEU A 99 1.63 -0.34 -10.91
N PHE A 100 1.24 -0.01 -9.68
CA PHE A 100 1.81 1.14 -8.97
C PHE A 100 3.28 0.89 -8.60
N LEU A 101 3.66 -0.34 -8.21
CA LEU A 101 5.04 -0.73 -7.92
C LEU A 101 5.95 -0.62 -9.15
N LEU A 102 5.44 -0.93 -10.36
CA LEU A 102 6.20 -0.74 -11.60
C LEU A 102 6.61 0.74 -11.79
N VAL A 103 5.69 1.66 -11.50
CA VAL A 103 5.96 3.10 -11.58
C VAL A 103 6.89 3.55 -10.46
N GLY A 104 6.74 3.00 -9.26
CA GLY A 104 7.66 3.21 -8.12
C GLY A 104 9.09 2.84 -8.47
N GLY A 105 9.29 1.67 -9.10
CA GLY A 105 10.61 1.24 -9.57
C GLY A 105 11.24 2.22 -10.58
N VAL A 106 10.44 2.77 -11.51
CA VAL A 106 10.93 3.82 -12.41
C VAL A 106 11.36 5.06 -11.64
N ALA A 107 10.57 5.51 -10.65
CA ALA A 107 10.93 6.64 -9.81
C ALA A 107 12.22 6.37 -9.03
N THR A 108 12.36 5.20 -8.45
CA THR A 108 13.52 4.83 -7.63
C THR A 108 14.82 4.76 -8.42
N PHE A 109 14.81 4.25 -9.63
CA PHE A 109 16.04 3.98 -10.39
C PHE A 109 16.31 4.94 -11.54
N SER A 110 15.28 5.45 -12.22
CA SER A 110 15.47 6.33 -13.39
C SER A 110 15.51 7.81 -13.04
N GLN A 111 14.83 8.27 -12.00
CA GLN A 111 14.87 9.69 -11.64
C GLN A 111 16.25 10.16 -11.16
N PRO A 112 17.03 9.40 -10.37
CA PRO A 112 18.41 9.76 -10.03
C PRO A 112 19.31 9.96 -11.25
N GLU A 113 19.18 9.09 -12.27
CA GLU A 113 19.95 9.22 -13.51
C GLU A 113 19.56 10.49 -14.28
N GLN A 114 18.27 10.81 -14.37
CA GLN A 114 17.78 12.04 -14.99
C GLN A 114 18.29 13.28 -14.26
N GLY A 115 18.23 13.26 -12.92
CA GLY A 115 18.78 14.33 -12.09
C GLY A 115 20.28 14.54 -12.31
N GLN A 116 21.03 13.44 -12.37
CA GLN A 116 22.48 13.48 -12.60
C GLN A 116 22.84 14.04 -13.99
N MET A 117 22.11 13.64 -15.03
CA MET A 117 22.28 14.19 -16.38
C MET A 117 22.07 15.71 -16.39
N HIS A 118 21.01 16.19 -15.76
CA HIS A 118 20.74 17.62 -15.66
C HIS A 118 21.89 18.38 -14.95
N LEU A 119 22.38 17.85 -13.82
CA LEU A 119 23.47 18.47 -13.06
C LEU A 119 24.79 18.51 -13.84
N GLN A 120 24.95 17.64 -14.85
CA GLN A 120 26.08 17.63 -15.79
C GLN A 120 25.86 18.51 -17.02
N GLY A 121 24.74 19.24 -17.12
CA GLY A 121 24.40 20.06 -18.27
C GLY A 121 23.93 19.29 -19.51
N ILE A 122 23.50 18.03 -19.33
CA ILE A 122 22.98 17.17 -20.40
C ILE A 122 21.45 17.24 -20.37
N ASP A 123 20.87 18.27 -20.98
CA ASP A 123 19.42 18.49 -20.96
C ASP A 123 18.67 17.90 -22.20
N GLY A 124 19.39 17.44 -23.20
CA GLY A 124 18.78 16.93 -24.45
C GLY A 124 17.80 15.77 -24.27
N TYR A 125 17.90 15.01 -23.17
CA TYR A 125 16.93 13.95 -22.86
C TYR A 125 15.54 14.51 -22.50
N ARG A 126 15.42 15.76 -22.08
CA ARG A 126 14.13 16.43 -21.81
C ARG A 126 13.37 16.74 -23.09
N GLU A 127 14.10 16.92 -24.20
CA GLU A 127 13.56 17.24 -25.52
C GLU A 127 13.23 15.97 -26.32
N MET A 128 13.64 14.79 -25.84
CA MET A 128 13.32 13.50 -26.43
C MET A 128 12.09 12.88 -25.74
N PRO A 129 10.89 13.42 -25.96
CA PRO A 129 9.71 12.74 -25.43
C PRO A 129 9.52 11.48 -26.24
N THR A 130 9.77 10.35 -25.64
CA THR A 130 8.99 9.20 -26.02
C THR A 130 7.59 9.46 -25.45
N ILE A 131 6.83 10.32 -26.13
CA ILE A 131 5.44 10.71 -25.76
C ILE A 131 4.65 9.46 -25.37
N LEU A 132 4.89 8.36 -26.09
CA LEU A 132 4.27 7.07 -25.79
C LEU A 132 4.69 6.51 -24.42
N ALA A 133 5.98 6.53 -24.09
CA ALA A 133 6.45 5.97 -22.82
C ALA A 133 5.96 6.79 -21.63
N GLN A 134 5.97 8.11 -21.71
CA GLN A 134 5.46 9.00 -20.67
C GLN A 134 3.95 8.84 -20.51
N SER A 135 3.19 8.80 -21.59
CA SER A 135 1.75 8.58 -21.56
C SER A 135 1.40 7.21 -21.00
N ALA A 136 2.15 6.16 -21.35
CA ALA A 136 1.97 4.82 -20.84
C ALA A 136 2.28 4.75 -19.33
N GLN A 137 3.33 5.43 -18.86
CA GLN A 137 3.66 5.52 -17.45
C GLN A 137 2.55 6.20 -16.65
N MET A 138 2.06 7.35 -17.11
CA MET A 138 0.96 8.08 -16.48
C MET A 138 -0.33 7.25 -16.45
N ALA A 139 -0.67 6.59 -17.56
CA ALA A 139 -1.82 5.70 -17.64
C ALA A 139 -1.67 4.51 -16.68
N THR A 140 -0.50 3.89 -16.61
CA THR A 140 -0.21 2.77 -15.70
C THR A 140 -0.35 3.21 -14.25
N MET A 141 0.17 4.37 -13.89
CA MET A 141 0.03 4.96 -12.56
C MET A 141 -1.44 5.21 -12.22
N GLY A 142 -2.18 5.89 -13.09
CA GLY A 142 -3.59 6.21 -12.86
C GLY A 142 -4.47 4.98 -12.74
N VAL A 143 -4.30 4.00 -13.63
CA VAL A 143 -5.02 2.72 -13.57
C VAL A 143 -4.62 1.94 -12.30
N GLY A 144 -3.34 1.88 -11.98
CA GLY A 144 -2.84 1.23 -10.77
C GLY A 144 -3.45 1.82 -9.51
N MET A 145 -3.43 3.15 -9.37
CA MET A 145 -4.04 3.87 -8.24
C MET A 145 -5.55 3.62 -8.13
N LEU A 146 -6.27 3.70 -9.25
CA LEU A 146 -7.72 3.46 -9.28
C LEU A 146 -8.05 2.03 -8.84
N LEU A 147 -7.36 1.03 -9.38
CA LEU A 147 -7.58 -0.38 -9.01
C LEU A 147 -7.18 -0.64 -7.57
N MET A 148 -6.08 -0.06 -7.10
CA MET A 148 -5.66 -0.16 -5.70
C MET A 148 -6.72 0.45 -4.77
N LEU A 149 -7.25 1.63 -5.09
CA LEU A 149 -8.31 2.27 -4.32
C LEU A 149 -9.58 1.40 -4.31
N VAL A 150 -10.08 1.02 -5.48
CA VAL A 150 -11.29 0.18 -5.61
C VAL A 150 -11.11 -1.15 -4.86
N GLY A 151 -10.00 -1.82 -5.05
CA GLY A 151 -9.69 -3.07 -4.37
C GLY A 151 -9.65 -2.92 -2.85
N ASN A 152 -9.00 -1.87 -2.33
CA ASN A 152 -8.93 -1.60 -0.89
C ASN A 152 -10.29 -1.20 -0.29
N VAL A 153 -11.10 -0.44 -1.01
CA VAL A 153 -12.49 -0.14 -0.58
C VAL A 153 -13.30 -1.44 -0.50
N LEU A 154 -13.22 -2.28 -1.51
CA LEU A 154 -13.91 -3.60 -1.52
C LEU A 154 -13.40 -4.50 -0.40
N LEU A 155 -12.08 -4.52 -0.10
CA LEU A 155 -11.52 -5.24 1.04
C LEU A 155 -12.07 -4.73 2.37
N GLY A 156 -12.12 -3.42 2.56
CA GLY A 156 -12.71 -2.82 3.77
C GLY A 156 -14.19 -3.18 3.94
N VAL A 157 -14.97 -3.17 2.84
CA VAL A 157 -16.37 -3.65 2.85
C VAL A 157 -16.43 -5.15 3.14
N ALA A 158 -15.53 -5.96 2.58
CA ALA A 158 -15.45 -7.39 2.86
C ALA A 158 -15.12 -7.67 4.34
N VAL A 159 -14.19 -6.90 4.94
CA VAL A 159 -13.91 -6.93 6.38
C VAL A 159 -15.17 -6.62 7.18
N TRP A 160 -15.87 -5.53 6.83
CA TRP A 160 -17.13 -5.16 7.50
C TRP A 160 -18.17 -6.29 7.48
N ARG A 161 -18.30 -6.97 6.34
CA ARG A 161 -19.27 -8.06 6.12
C ARG A 161 -18.81 -9.42 6.62
N SER A 162 -17.53 -9.60 6.93
CA SER A 162 -16.92 -10.89 7.25
C SER A 162 -17.54 -11.56 8.49
N GLY A 163 -17.99 -10.76 9.47
CA GLY A 163 -18.43 -11.22 10.78
C GLY A 163 -17.30 -11.82 11.63
N THR A 164 -16.06 -11.84 11.10
CA THR A 164 -14.91 -12.47 11.75
C THR A 164 -13.82 -11.44 12.14
N LEU A 165 -13.78 -10.30 11.50
CA LEU A 165 -12.90 -9.19 11.83
C LEU A 165 -13.70 -8.02 12.44
N PRO A 166 -13.05 -7.14 13.23
CA PRO A 166 -13.70 -5.95 13.74
C PRO A 166 -14.15 -5.06 12.58
N ARG A 167 -15.44 -4.76 12.46
CA ARG A 167 -15.99 -3.99 11.34
C ARG A 167 -15.33 -2.62 11.18
N TRP A 168 -15.00 -1.96 12.28
CA TRP A 168 -14.37 -0.66 12.27
C TRP A 168 -12.94 -0.68 11.71
N SER A 169 -12.21 -1.80 11.81
CA SER A 169 -10.91 -1.92 11.14
C SER A 169 -11.05 -1.85 9.62
N GLY A 170 -12.17 -2.37 9.07
CA GLY A 170 -12.50 -2.21 7.64
C GLY A 170 -12.81 -0.76 7.27
N ALA A 171 -13.54 -0.02 8.12
CA ALA A 171 -13.82 1.40 7.89
C ALA A 171 -12.54 2.24 7.93
N LEU A 172 -11.65 2.00 8.90
CA LEU A 172 -10.33 2.65 8.97
C LEU A 172 -9.48 2.34 7.74
N TRP A 173 -9.54 1.10 7.25
CA TRP A 173 -8.85 0.69 6.04
C TRP A 173 -9.34 1.44 4.80
N VAL A 174 -10.65 1.58 4.63
CA VAL A 174 -11.25 2.37 3.54
C VAL A 174 -10.82 3.84 3.62
N ALA A 175 -10.98 4.47 4.79
CA ALA A 175 -10.62 5.87 4.98
C ALA A 175 -9.12 6.09 4.76
N GLY A 176 -8.28 5.19 5.31
CA GLY A 176 -6.82 5.22 5.16
C GLY A 176 -6.37 5.08 3.71
N SER A 177 -7.06 4.28 2.90
CA SER A 177 -6.75 4.13 1.48
C SER A 177 -7.27 5.30 0.62
N ALA A 178 -8.38 5.92 0.99
CA ALA A 178 -8.98 7.01 0.24
C ALA A 178 -8.27 8.36 0.45
N LEU A 179 -7.84 8.66 1.68
CA LEU A 179 -7.22 9.94 2.02
C LEU A 179 -5.97 10.29 1.21
N PRO A 180 -4.99 9.36 0.99
CA PRO A 180 -3.84 9.64 0.14
C PRO A 180 -4.22 9.96 -1.31
N VAL A 181 -5.20 9.22 -1.87
CA VAL A 181 -5.68 9.45 -3.23
C VAL A 181 -6.34 10.82 -3.35
N LEU A 182 -7.14 11.22 -2.37
CA LEU A 182 -7.73 12.57 -2.32
C LEU A 182 -6.65 13.65 -2.22
N GLY A 183 -5.59 13.42 -1.44
CA GLY A 183 -4.44 14.32 -1.35
C GLY A 183 -3.72 14.46 -2.69
N MET A 184 -3.48 13.35 -3.39
CA MET A 184 -2.85 13.39 -4.71
C MET A 184 -3.73 14.10 -5.74
N LEU A 185 -5.05 13.88 -5.73
CA LEU A 185 -5.99 14.59 -6.61
C LEU A 185 -6.01 16.09 -6.30
N TYR A 186 -5.91 16.47 -5.03
CA TYR A 186 -5.79 17.86 -4.61
C TYR A 186 -4.50 18.51 -5.13
N ALA A 187 -3.38 17.78 -5.08
CA ALA A 187 -2.09 18.25 -5.59
C ALA A 187 -2.06 18.42 -7.13
N LEU A 188 -3.01 17.84 -7.87
CA LEU A 188 -3.18 18.09 -9.31
C LEU A 188 -3.89 19.40 -9.62
N LEU A 189 -4.49 20.05 -8.63
CA LEU A 189 -5.06 21.39 -8.81
C LEU A 189 -3.89 22.40 -8.88
N PRO A 190 -4.05 23.51 -9.64
CA PRO A 190 -3.00 24.54 -9.75
C PRO A 190 -2.94 25.38 -8.46
N ILE A 191 -2.59 24.74 -7.36
CA ILE A 191 -2.43 25.35 -6.04
C ILE A 191 -0.96 25.15 -5.70
N ASP A 192 -0.24 26.21 -5.37
CA ASP A 192 1.15 26.14 -4.90
C ASP A 192 1.24 25.31 -3.63
N ALA A 193 1.48 24.02 -3.79
CA ALA A 193 1.60 23.08 -2.69
C ALA A 193 3.01 22.47 -2.68
N ASP A 194 3.97 23.21 -2.13
CA ASP A 194 5.32 22.70 -1.87
C ASP A 194 5.38 21.64 -0.76
N ALA A 195 4.24 21.24 -0.23
CA ALA A 195 4.15 20.28 0.87
C ALA A 195 3.26 19.09 0.54
N THR A 196 3.63 17.92 1.03
CA THR A 196 2.76 16.74 1.00
C THR A 196 1.44 17.05 1.72
N PRO A 197 0.28 16.89 1.06
CA PRO A 197 -1.01 17.13 1.70
C PRO A 197 -1.16 16.32 2.99
N ALA A 198 -1.62 16.93 4.07
CA ALA A 198 -1.77 16.28 5.38
C ALA A 198 -2.67 15.02 5.35
N THR A 199 -3.51 14.89 4.32
CA THR A 199 -4.35 13.71 4.09
C THR A 199 -3.52 12.44 3.81
N VAL A 200 -2.31 12.58 3.25
CA VAL A 200 -1.43 11.43 2.96
C VAL A 200 -0.92 10.80 4.26
N PRO A 201 -0.17 11.49 5.14
CA PRO A 201 0.27 10.90 6.41
C PRO A 201 -0.91 10.51 7.32
N ALA A 202 -2.00 11.27 7.32
CA ALA A 202 -3.20 10.91 8.08
C ALA A 202 -3.80 9.57 7.61
N GLY A 203 -3.88 9.36 6.29
CA GLY A 203 -4.32 8.09 5.71
C GLY A 203 -3.42 6.93 6.13
N MET A 204 -2.09 7.12 6.14
CA MET A 204 -1.16 6.08 6.55
C MET A 204 -1.34 5.69 8.03
N VAL A 205 -1.61 6.65 8.92
CA VAL A 205 -1.94 6.34 10.33
C VAL A 205 -3.20 5.47 10.43
N LEU A 206 -4.24 5.77 9.65
CA LEU A 206 -5.46 4.95 9.64
C LEU A 206 -5.21 3.53 9.13
N LEU A 207 -4.35 3.37 8.10
CA LEU A 207 -3.92 2.06 7.61
C LEU A 207 -3.16 1.27 8.68
N VAL A 208 -2.25 1.93 9.42
CA VAL A 208 -1.53 1.30 10.55
C VAL A 208 -2.52 0.77 11.57
N VAL A 209 -3.44 1.62 12.05
CA VAL A 209 -4.40 1.24 13.09
C VAL A 209 -5.35 0.14 12.61
N GLY A 210 -5.92 0.29 11.41
CA GLY A 210 -6.84 -0.69 10.82
C GLY A 210 -6.14 -2.03 10.57
N GLY A 211 -4.96 -2.02 9.96
CA GLY A 211 -4.16 -3.21 9.66
C GLY A 211 -3.69 -3.94 10.91
N ALA A 212 -3.17 -3.19 11.91
CA ALA A 212 -2.76 -3.77 13.19
C ALA A 212 -3.94 -4.41 13.94
N TRP A 213 -5.10 -3.76 13.91
CA TRP A 213 -6.31 -4.31 14.55
C TRP A 213 -6.77 -5.61 13.87
N MET A 214 -6.74 -5.67 12.53
CA MET A 214 -7.03 -6.89 11.80
C MET A 214 -6.05 -8.03 12.15
N ALA A 215 -4.74 -7.77 12.07
CA ALA A 215 -3.69 -8.74 12.36
C ALA A 215 -3.81 -9.28 13.81
N TYR A 216 -3.95 -8.38 14.77
CA TYR A 216 -4.13 -8.74 16.18
C TYR A 216 -5.35 -9.62 16.41
N SER A 217 -6.48 -9.30 15.76
CA SER A 217 -7.73 -10.06 15.90
C SER A 217 -7.62 -11.48 15.37
N VAL A 218 -6.79 -11.71 14.34
CA VAL A 218 -6.54 -13.04 13.79
C VAL A 218 -5.55 -13.81 14.67
N LEU A 219 -4.47 -13.18 15.10
CA LEU A 219 -3.40 -13.82 15.89
C LEU A 219 -3.88 -14.26 17.30
N ARG A 220 -4.84 -13.53 17.88
CA ARG A 220 -5.40 -13.88 19.20
C ARG A 220 -6.46 -14.98 19.19
N ARG A 221 -6.87 -15.48 18.04
CA ARG A 221 -7.86 -16.56 18.00
C ARG A 221 -7.25 -17.83 18.55
N PRO A 222 -7.90 -18.47 19.58
CA PRO A 222 -7.47 -19.76 20.09
C PRO A 222 -7.49 -20.78 18.96
N SER A 223 -6.45 -21.59 18.83
CA SER A 223 -6.47 -22.75 17.95
C SER A 223 -7.62 -23.67 18.37
N ALA A 224 -8.47 -24.08 17.43
CA ALA A 224 -9.62 -24.96 17.70
C ALA A 224 -9.25 -26.28 18.41
N GLN A 225 -7.98 -26.67 18.37
CA GLN A 225 -7.45 -27.84 19.09
C GLN A 225 -7.43 -27.69 20.61
N ALA A 226 -7.29 -26.45 21.15
CA ALA A 226 -7.29 -26.25 22.61
C ALA A 226 -8.69 -26.44 23.22
N ALA A 227 -9.75 -26.27 22.42
CA ALA A 227 -11.14 -26.45 22.87
C ALA A 227 -11.60 -27.92 22.84
N GLY A 228 -10.95 -28.78 22.06
CA GLY A 228 -11.37 -30.18 21.86
C GLY A 228 -10.76 -31.18 22.85
N VAL A 229 -9.67 -30.84 23.53
CA VAL A 229 -8.97 -31.78 24.45
C VAL A 229 -9.63 -31.86 25.83
N GLY A 230 -10.58 -30.95 26.16
CA GLY A 230 -11.29 -30.94 27.44
C GLY A 230 -12.61 -31.78 27.50
N ALA A 231 -13.06 -32.30 26.37
CA ALA A 231 -14.37 -32.96 26.26
C ALA A 231 -14.26 -34.46 25.96
N GLN A 232 -13.33 -35.19 26.60
CA GLN A 232 -13.49 -36.64 26.66
C GLN A 232 -14.53 -36.95 27.76
N PRO A 233 -15.68 -37.59 27.42
CA PRO A 233 -16.59 -38.07 28.43
C PRO A 233 -15.86 -39.14 29.25
N ARG A 234 -15.72 -38.94 30.56
CA ARG A 234 -15.34 -40.00 31.48
C ARG A 234 -16.39 -41.06 31.38
N VAL A 235 -16.08 -42.15 30.68
CA VAL A 235 -16.85 -43.40 30.73
C VAL A 235 -16.68 -43.94 32.15
N GLN A 236 -17.75 -43.94 32.92
CA GLN A 236 -17.87 -44.65 34.20
C GLN A 236 -18.27 -46.09 33.93
#